data_796de10d0e1cf63abadc8551fb1814ae
#
_entry.id   796de10d0e1cf63abadc8551fb1814ae
#
_cell.length_a   1.000
_cell.length_b   1.000
_cell.length_c   1.000
_cell.angle_alpha   90.00
_cell.angle_beta   90.00
_cell.angle_gamma   90.00
#
_symmetry.space_group_name_H-M   'P 1'
#
loop_
_entity.id
_entity.type
_entity.pdbx_description
1 polymer ?
#
loop_
_entity_poly.entity_id
_entity_poly.type
_entity_poly.pdbx_seq_one_letter_code
_entity_poly.pdbx_strand_id
1 'polypeptide(L)'
;EEDTLKKQLRGFGVTFLRIDPEKGTEMFEAVRLGLSYCRERCSQIFVCPVDVPFFSAGTVERLWKSSAEVAIPSYQNRGGHPVKIRRQAVESILSYRGNDGLRGAIREAHAEVEYIEVEDVGSVSPAGERKSDQRLEAQYRSELSRARVKVQLVNTKPYFGPGMVTLLKQIRSLGSVREASEKTGISYSKAWTMIRTAEEETGAELVGRQQGGKYGGMAEVTKAGME
;
A
#
# COMPACT_ATOMS: atom_id res chain seq x y z
N GLU A 1 -4.23 14.34 -9.03
CA GLU A 1 -3.64 13.79 -7.78
C GLU A 1 -4.39 12.55 -7.30
N GLU A 2 -5.73 12.60 -7.15
CA GLU A 2 -6.56 11.46 -6.69
C GLU A 2 -6.36 10.20 -7.56
N ASP A 3 -6.38 10.34 -8.87
CA ASP A 3 -6.19 9.20 -9.80
C ASP A 3 -4.78 8.60 -9.72
N THR A 4 -3.78 9.42 -9.42
CA THR A 4 -2.40 8.96 -9.23
C THR A 4 -2.29 8.14 -7.96
N LEU A 5 -2.87 8.60 -6.85
CA LEU A 5 -2.92 7.86 -5.59
C LEU A 5 -3.69 6.54 -5.73
N LYS A 6 -4.84 6.55 -6.39
CA LYS A 6 -5.63 5.34 -6.67
C LYS A 6 -4.84 4.30 -7.46
N LYS A 7 -4.06 4.75 -8.46
CA LYS A 7 -3.18 3.84 -9.24
C LYS A 7 -2.05 3.24 -8.39
N GLN A 8 -1.42 4.05 -7.55
CA GLN A 8 -0.30 3.61 -6.69
C GLN A 8 -0.75 2.64 -5.60
N LEU A 9 -1.94 2.84 -5.04
CA LEU A 9 -2.48 2.05 -3.94
C LEU A 9 -3.37 0.88 -4.40
N ARG A 10 -3.49 0.69 -5.72
CA ARG A 10 -4.26 -0.42 -6.29
C ARG A 10 -3.66 -1.78 -5.87
N GLY A 11 -4.48 -2.62 -5.26
CA GLY A 11 -4.04 -3.94 -4.78
C GLY A 11 -3.69 -4.00 -3.29
N PHE A 12 -3.68 -2.86 -2.59
CA PHE A 12 -3.47 -2.82 -1.13
C PHE A 12 -4.76 -2.86 -0.31
N GLY A 13 -5.91 -3.11 -0.95
CA GLY A 13 -7.21 -3.14 -0.25
C GLY A 13 -7.67 -1.77 0.26
N VAL A 14 -7.19 -0.69 -0.34
CA VAL A 14 -7.50 0.69 0.06
C VAL A 14 -8.87 1.11 -0.48
N THR A 15 -9.71 1.64 0.40
CA THR A 15 -10.98 2.28 0.06
C THR A 15 -10.85 3.79 0.22
N PHE A 16 -11.21 4.54 -0.81
CA PHE A 16 -11.22 6.01 -0.79
C PHE A 16 -12.62 6.49 -0.43
N LEU A 17 -12.72 7.24 0.67
CA LEU A 17 -13.95 7.89 1.09
C LEU A 17 -13.82 9.39 0.78
N ARG A 18 -14.79 9.96 0.07
CA ARG A 18 -14.81 11.38 -0.25
C ARG A 18 -15.65 12.13 0.77
N ILE A 19 -15.06 13.15 1.36
CA ILE A 19 -15.78 14.08 2.22
C ILE A 19 -16.59 15.02 1.33
N ASP A 20 -17.83 15.27 1.72
CA ASP A 20 -18.67 16.29 1.09
C ASP A 20 -18.14 17.69 1.47
N PRO A 21 -17.73 18.53 0.50
CA PRO A 21 -17.21 19.84 0.79
C PRO A 21 -18.17 20.75 1.57
N GLU A 22 -19.49 20.52 1.44
CA GLU A 22 -20.53 21.27 2.14
C GLU A 22 -20.60 20.92 3.64
N LYS A 23 -20.11 19.76 4.06
CA LYS A 23 -20.10 19.31 5.45
C LYS A 23 -18.87 19.75 6.25
N GLY A 24 -17.99 20.53 5.63
CA GLY A 24 -16.76 21.04 6.23
C GLY A 24 -15.54 20.17 5.93
N THR A 25 -14.37 20.79 6.04
CA THR A 25 -13.07 20.16 5.77
C THR A 25 -12.31 19.81 7.05
N GLU A 26 -12.99 19.80 8.19
CA GLU A 26 -12.34 19.51 9.48
C GLU A 26 -11.87 18.06 9.55
N MET A 27 -10.70 17.86 10.13
CA MET A 27 -10.09 16.53 10.29
C MET A 27 -11.04 15.54 10.97
N PHE A 28 -11.83 16.00 11.94
CA PHE A 28 -12.75 15.14 12.66
C PHE A 28 -13.90 14.62 11.80
N GLU A 29 -14.36 15.37 10.81
CA GLU A 29 -15.37 14.90 9.85
C GLU A 29 -14.81 13.74 8.99
N ALA A 30 -13.53 13.79 8.63
CA ALA A 30 -12.86 12.68 7.97
C ALA A 30 -12.84 11.41 8.86
N VAL A 31 -12.54 11.60 10.15
CA VAL A 31 -12.54 10.50 11.13
C VAL A 31 -13.96 9.93 11.29
N ARG A 32 -14.97 10.77 11.41
CA ARG A 32 -16.39 10.35 11.50
C ARG A 32 -16.82 9.52 10.30
N LEU A 33 -16.48 9.96 9.10
CA LEU A 33 -16.78 9.24 7.87
C LEU A 33 -16.08 7.86 7.85
N GLY A 34 -14.80 7.80 8.23
CA GLY A 34 -14.03 6.57 8.34
C GLY A 34 -14.61 5.61 9.38
N LEU A 35 -14.91 6.09 10.58
CA LEU A 35 -15.53 5.29 11.65
C LEU A 35 -16.91 4.77 11.24
N SER A 36 -17.74 5.60 10.63
CA SER A 36 -19.06 5.20 10.12
C SER A 36 -18.97 4.09 9.08
N TYR A 37 -17.97 4.16 8.21
CA TYR A 37 -17.72 3.12 7.21
C TYR A 37 -17.24 1.81 7.83
N CYS A 38 -16.39 1.87 8.85
CA CYS A 38 -15.75 0.70 9.47
C CYS A 38 -16.60 0.02 10.54
N ARG A 39 -17.55 0.71 11.18
CA ARG A 39 -18.26 0.25 12.37
C ARG A 39 -18.90 -1.13 12.24
N GLU A 40 -19.50 -1.45 11.07
CA GLU A 40 -20.14 -2.74 10.83
C GLU A 40 -19.18 -3.80 10.25
N ARG A 41 -17.96 -3.38 9.86
CA ARG A 41 -16.99 -4.22 9.16
C ARG A 41 -15.83 -4.66 10.04
N CYS A 42 -15.54 -3.89 11.10
CA CYS A 42 -14.33 -4.09 11.91
C CYS A 42 -14.70 -4.16 13.40
N SER A 43 -14.01 -5.01 14.13
CA SER A 43 -14.09 -5.06 15.61
C SER A 43 -13.15 -4.06 16.27
N GLN A 44 -12.06 -3.71 15.59
CA GLN A 44 -11.06 -2.73 16.02
C GLN A 44 -10.68 -1.86 14.83
N ILE A 45 -10.51 -0.58 15.06
CA ILE A 45 -10.20 0.44 14.06
C ILE A 45 -8.99 1.22 14.54
N PHE A 46 -8.01 1.42 13.67
CA PHE A 46 -6.89 2.32 13.93
C PHE A 46 -7.09 3.62 13.17
N VAL A 47 -7.04 4.72 13.88
CA VAL A 47 -7.13 6.07 13.31
C VAL A 47 -5.75 6.70 13.33
N CYS A 48 -5.26 7.07 12.16
CA CYS A 48 -3.95 7.69 12.00
C CYS A 48 -4.03 8.89 11.04
N PRO A 49 -3.57 10.07 11.43
CA PRO A 49 -3.38 11.19 10.51
C PRO A 49 -2.26 10.86 9.51
N VAL A 50 -2.36 11.40 8.30
CA VAL A 50 -1.37 11.18 7.25
C VAL A 50 -0.01 11.81 7.57
N ASP A 51 0.02 12.81 8.43
CA ASP A 51 1.22 13.51 8.88
C ASP A 51 1.96 12.83 10.04
N VAL A 52 1.48 11.69 10.55
CA VAL A 52 2.18 10.87 11.55
C VAL A 52 2.44 9.46 10.99
N PRO A 53 3.31 9.30 9.97
CA PRO A 53 3.44 8.04 9.24
C PRO A 53 4.50 7.08 9.81
N PHE A 54 5.35 7.52 10.76
CA PHE A 54 6.57 6.80 11.12
C PHE A 54 6.48 5.98 12.42
N PHE A 55 5.27 5.60 12.83
CA PHE A 55 5.10 4.67 13.96
C PHE A 55 5.53 3.24 13.61
N SER A 56 6.04 2.51 14.59
CA SER A 56 6.55 1.16 14.41
C SER A 56 5.45 0.09 14.41
N ALA A 57 5.73 -1.07 13.80
CA ALA A 57 4.85 -2.23 13.88
C ALA A 57 4.68 -2.71 15.33
N GLY A 58 5.73 -2.58 16.17
CA GLY A 58 5.68 -2.92 17.59
C GLY A 58 4.67 -2.06 18.36
N THR A 59 4.55 -0.77 18.03
CA THR A 59 3.51 0.11 18.58
C THR A 59 2.12 -0.39 18.23
N VAL A 60 1.88 -0.72 16.97
CA VAL A 60 0.58 -1.24 16.53
C VAL A 60 0.25 -2.56 17.22
N GLU A 61 1.22 -3.47 17.37
CA GLU A 61 1.02 -4.75 18.06
C GLU A 61 0.65 -4.58 19.54
N ARG A 62 1.29 -3.65 20.24
CA ARG A 62 0.97 -3.34 21.65
C ARG A 62 -0.44 -2.78 21.78
N LEU A 63 -0.83 -1.84 20.93
CA LEU A 63 -2.19 -1.29 20.87
C LEU A 63 -3.22 -2.37 20.55
N TRP A 64 -2.90 -3.27 19.61
CA TRP A 64 -3.80 -4.37 19.22
C TRP A 64 -4.12 -5.31 20.38
N LYS A 65 -3.15 -5.60 21.23
CA LYS A 65 -3.28 -6.48 22.41
C LYS A 65 -4.08 -5.87 23.55
N SER A 66 -4.26 -4.54 23.58
CA SER A 66 -5.04 -3.87 24.62
C SER A 66 -6.51 -4.32 24.60
N SER A 67 -7.09 -4.53 25.78
CA SER A 67 -8.51 -4.82 25.94
C SER A 67 -9.37 -3.56 26.05
N ALA A 68 -8.78 -2.40 26.31
CA ALA A 68 -9.49 -1.13 26.46
C ALA A 68 -10.28 -0.74 25.22
N GLU A 69 -11.36 -0.01 25.38
CA GLU A 69 -12.20 0.47 24.29
C GLU A 69 -11.45 1.43 23.38
N VAL A 70 -10.57 2.25 23.95
CA VAL A 70 -9.65 3.13 23.24
C VAL A 70 -8.23 2.92 23.78
N ALA A 71 -7.27 2.68 22.89
CA ALA A 71 -5.86 2.63 23.27
C ALA A 71 -5.05 3.65 22.47
N ILE A 72 -4.23 4.41 23.19
CA ILE A 72 -3.44 5.53 22.64
C ILE A 72 -1.96 5.26 22.97
N PRO A 73 -1.04 5.27 22.01
CA PRO A 73 0.37 5.16 22.32
C PRO A 73 0.82 6.42 23.05
N SER A 74 1.68 6.26 24.06
CA SER A 74 2.26 7.35 24.84
C SER A 74 3.77 7.29 24.73
N TYR A 75 4.38 8.38 24.29
CA TYR A 75 5.84 8.57 24.30
C TYR A 75 6.19 9.76 25.15
N GLN A 76 6.93 9.54 26.25
CA GLN A 76 7.28 10.57 27.21
C GLN A 76 6.07 11.39 27.70
N ASN A 77 5.01 10.73 28.10
CA ASN A 77 3.73 11.30 28.55
C ASN A 77 2.96 12.11 27.48
N ARG A 78 3.32 11.97 26.20
CA ARG A 78 2.58 12.57 25.08
C ARG A 78 1.79 11.49 24.35
N GLY A 79 0.47 11.62 24.32
CA GLY A 79 -0.38 10.75 23.50
C GLY A 79 -0.13 10.96 22.01
N GLY A 80 -0.07 9.88 21.26
CA GLY A 80 0.30 9.85 19.85
C GLY A 80 -0.68 9.05 18.96
N HIS A 81 -0.16 8.60 17.85
CA HIS A 81 -0.87 7.84 16.83
C HIS A 81 -0.15 6.52 16.49
N PRO A 82 -0.85 5.53 15.94
CA PRO A 82 -2.30 5.49 15.69
C PRO A 82 -3.12 5.35 16.98
N VAL A 83 -4.36 5.84 16.96
CA VAL A 83 -5.32 5.61 18.05
C VAL A 83 -6.14 4.37 17.70
N LYS A 84 -6.13 3.37 18.57
CA LYS A 84 -6.98 2.19 18.44
C LYS A 84 -8.35 2.46 19.08
N ILE A 85 -9.42 2.15 18.37
CA ILE A 85 -10.81 2.29 18.81
C ILE A 85 -11.52 0.97 18.60
N ARG A 86 -12.15 0.41 19.63
CA ARG A 86 -13.02 -0.76 19.49
C ARG A 86 -14.42 -0.33 19.07
N ARG A 87 -15.12 -1.25 18.40
CA ARG A 87 -16.48 -1.04 17.92
C ARG A 87 -17.42 -0.46 18.98
N GLN A 88 -17.29 -0.90 20.25
CA GLN A 88 -18.15 -0.47 21.34
C GLN A 88 -18.13 1.05 21.55
N ALA A 89 -16.97 1.68 21.41
CA ALA A 89 -16.82 3.13 21.57
C ALA A 89 -17.26 3.96 20.35
N VAL A 90 -17.45 3.32 19.18
CA VAL A 90 -17.64 4.05 17.92
C VAL A 90 -18.92 4.91 17.94
N GLU A 91 -20.05 4.36 18.39
CA GLU A 91 -21.32 5.10 18.40
C GLU A 91 -21.27 6.33 19.31
N SER A 92 -20.68 6.20 20.50
CA SER A 92 -20.50 7.33 21.43
C SER A 92 -19.59 8.40 20.82
N ILE A 93 -18.50 8.03 20.15
CA ILE A 93 -17.60 8.94 19.45
C ILE A 93 -18.33 9.64 18.28
N LEU A 94 -19.15 8.92 17.51
CA LEU A 94 -19.92 9.49 16.40
C LEU A 94 -21.01 10.45 16.86
N SER A 95 -21.52 10.29 18.08
CA SER A 95 -22.55 11.17 18.65
C SER A 95 -22.02 12.53 19.10
N TYR A 96 -20.71 12.68 19.28
CA TYR A 96 -20.06 13.92 19.72
C TYR A 96 -20.37 15.11 18.80
N ARG A 97 -20.67 16.26 19.37
CA ARG A 97 -21.01 17.50 18.64
C ARG A 97 -20.14 18.70 19.03
N GLY A 98 -19.15 18.50 19.87
CA GLY A 98 -18.21 19.55 20.28
C GLY A 98 -17.13 19.83 19.22
N ASN A 99 -16.25 20.79 19.52
CA ASN A 99 -15.24 21.30 18.58
C ASN A 99 -13.80 20.77 18.88
N ASP A 100 -13.63 19.91 19.90
CA ASP A 100 -12.30 19.40 20.30
C ASP A 100 -11.85 18.17 19.47
N GLY A 101 -12.46 17.93 18.33
CA GLY A 101 -12.12 16.83 17.42
C GLY A 101 -12.23 15.44 18.05
N LEU A 102 -11.39 14.51 17.59
CA LEU A 102 -11.39 13.12 18.11
C LEU A 102 -11.05 13.06 19.60
N ARG A 103 -10.17 13.92 20.10
CA ARG A 103 -9.78 13.98 21.52
C ARG A 103 -10.98 14.33 22.39
N GLY A 104 -11.78 15.33 21.99
CA GLY A 104 -12.98 15.73 22.69
C GLY A 104 -14.03 14.61 22.64
N ALA A 105 -14.20 13.98 21.47
CA ALA A 105 -15.14 12.88 21.30
C ALA A 105 -14.81 11.66 22.19
N ILE A 106 -13.52 11.27 22.30
CA ILE A 106 -13.10 10.19 23.18
C ILE A 106 -13.36 10.54 24.66
N ARG A 107 -13.06 11.78 25.08
CA ARG A 107 -13.29 12.25 26.45
C ARG A 107 -14.78 12.21 26.82
N GLU A 108 -15.65 12.68 25.91
CA GLU A 108 -17.10 12.75 26.16
C GLU A 108 -17.79 11.38 26.01
N ALA A 109 -17.19 10.46 25.25
CA ALA A 109 -17.71 9.12 25.11
C ALA A 109 -17.65 8.31 26.42
N HIS A 110 -16.93 8.78 27.45
CA HIS A 110 -16.69 8.03 28.69
C HIS A 110 -16.16 6.62 28.47
N ALA A 111 -15.48 6.41 27.34
CA ALA A 111 -14.89 5.14 26.98
C ALA A 111 -13.70 4.82 27.92
N GLU A 112 -13.47 3.52 28.14
CA GLU A 112 -12.26 3.06 28.80
C GLU A 112 -11.03 3.36 27.94
N VAL A 113 -10.19 4.32 28.41
CA VAL A 113 -9.00 4.77 27.67
C VAL A 113 -7.74 4.26 28.35
N GLU A 114 -6.92 3.52 27.60
CA GLU A 114 -5.59 3.08 28.02
C GLU A 114 -4.51 3.84 27.26
N TYR A 115 -3.58 4.47 27.99
CA TYR A 115 -2.36 5.02 27.42
C TYR A 115 -1.24 4.00 27.53
N ILE A 116 -0.73 3.54 26.40
CA ILE A 116 0.30 2.50 26.32
C ILE A 116 1.65 3.15 26.07
N GLU A 117 2.52 3.14 27.08
CA GLU A 117 3.86 3.69 26.94
C GLU A 117 4.67 2.92 25.88
N VAL A 118 5.26 3.63 24.93
CA VAL A 118 6.04 3.08 23.82
C VAL A 118 7.37 3.83 23.67
N GLU A 119 8.40 3.13 23.27
CA GLU A 119 9.70 3.72 22.91
C GLU A 119 9.73 4.09 21.41
N ASP A 120 8.72 4.81 20.96
CA ASP A 120 8.48 5.07 19.54
C ASP A 120 8.19 6.56 19.33
N VAL A 121 9.25 7.33 19.09
CA VAL A 121 9.14 8.77 18.82
C VAL A 121 8.31 9.05 17.56
N GLY A 122 8.27 8.13 16.60
CA GLY A 122 7.48 8.26 15.37
C GLY A 122 5.97 8.32 15.64
N SER A 123 5.50 7.79 16.77
CA SER A 123 4.09 7.84 17.15
C SER A 123 3.59 9.25 17.52
N VAL A 124 4.50 10.18 17.87
CA VAL A 124 4.19 11.56 18.29
C VAL A 124 4.80 12.62 17.38
N SER A 125 5.50 12.22 16.32
CA SER A 125 6.26 13.13 15.45
C SER A 125 5.50 13.37 14.15
N PRO A 126 4.95 14.57 13.92
CA PRO A 126 4.39 14.90 12.63
C PRO A 126 5.50 15.01 11.57
N ALA A 127 5.23 14.52 10.35
CA ALA A 127 6.09 14.73 9.20
C ALA A 127 6.05 16.20 8.76
N GLY A 128 7.17 16.71 8.29
CA GLY A 128 7.27 18.11 7.77
C GLY A 128 8.61 18.78 8.04
N GLU A 129 9.44 18.23 8.94
CA GLU A 129 10.79 18.71 9.20
C GLU A 129 11.81 17.82 8.49
N ARG A 130 12.31 18.21 7.33
CA ARG A 130 13.18 17.40 6.44
C ARG A 130 14.30 16.60 7.13
N LYS A 131 14.92 17.11 8.20
CA LYS A 131 16.03 16.41 8.89
C LYS A 131 15.54 15.36 9.87
N SER A 132 14.45 15.62 10.60
CA SER A 132 13.83 14.63 11.49
C SER A 132 13.16 13.53 10.68
N ASP A 133 12.48 13.86 9.59
CA ASP A 133 11.82 12.91 8.69
C ASP A 133 12.81 11.91 8.09
N GLN A 134 13.97 12.35 7.63
CA GLN A 134 14.98 11.45 7.07
C GLN A 134 15.51 10.43 8.10
N ARG A 135 15.66 10.83 9.36
CA ARG A 135 16.09 9.92 10.42
C ARG A 135 14.98 8.92 10.78
N LEU A 136 13.76 9.39 10.97
CA LEU A 136 12.60 8.55 11.26
C LEU A 136 12.30 7.61 10.10
N GLU A 137 12.39 8.08 8.86
CA GLU A 137 12.21 7.24 7.68
C GLU A 137 13.30 6.16 7.58
N ALA A 138 14.56 6.50 7.86
CA ALA A 138 15.66 5.54 7.84
C ALA A 138 15.49 4.48 8.93
N GLN A 139 15.12 4.88 10.15
CA GLN A 139 14.81 3.97 11.25
C GLN A 139 13.63 3.07 10.88
N TYR A 140 12.51 3.62 10.46
CA TYR A 140 11.33 2.88 10.02
C TYR A 140 11.65 1.88 8.90
N ARG A 141 12.47 2.29 7.91
CA ARG A 141 12.92 1.40 6.82
C ARG A 141 13.80 0.25 7.31
N SER A 142 14.63 0.48 8.34
CA SER A 142 15.49 -0.56 8.91
C SER A 142 14.71 -1.61 9.69
N GLU A 143 13.58 -1.24 10.29
CA GLU A 143 12.71 -2.14 11.04
C GLU A 143 11.77 -2.96 10.12
N LEU A 144 11.58 -2.52 8.87
CA LEU A 144 10.75 -3.22 7.90
C LEU A 144 11.48 -4.41 7.26
N SER A 145 11.30 -5.59 7.84
CA SER A 145 11.65 -6.83 7.15
C SER A 145 10.73 -7.05 5.97
N ARG A 146 11.32 -7.09 4.75
CA ARG A 146 10.58 -7.34 3.50
C ARG A 146 10.94 -8.69 2.93
N ALA A 147 9.95 -9.58 2.80
CA ALA A 147 10.12 -10.77 1.99
C ALA A 147 9.97 -10.42 0.51
N ARG A 148 10.96 -10.77 -0.30
CA ARG A 148 10.85 -10.73 -1.76
C ARG A 148 10.74 -12.16 -2.28
N VAL A 149 9.55 -12.54 -2.73
CA VAL A 149 9.33 -13.83 -3.37
C VAL A 149 9.48 -13.68 -4.87
N LYS A 150 10.31 -14.51 -5.49
CA LYS A 150 10.47 -14.61 -6.93
C LYS A 150 9.92 -15.96 -7.38
N VAL A 151 8.79 -15.98 -8.06
CA VAL A 151 8.20 -17.18 -8.64
C VAL A 151 8.78 -17.39 -10.04
N GLN A 152 9.25 -18.58 -10.34
CA GLN A 152 9.74 -18.97 -11.65
C GLN A 152 9.21 -20.36 -12.00
N LEU A 153 8.92 -20.59 -13.28
CA LEU A 153 8.73 -21.94 -13.81
C LEU A 153 10.10 -22.51 -14.16
N VAL A 154 10.33 -23.72 -13.70
CA VAL A 154 11.62 -24.41 -13.83
C VAL A 154 11.37 -25.82 -14.33
N ASN A 155 12.10 -26.22 -15.36
CA ASN A 155 12.27 -27.61 -15.73
C ASN A 155 13.72 -28.00 -15.35
N THR A 156 14.64 -28.12 -16.27
CA THR A 156 16.07 -28.27 -15.97
C THR A 156 16.69 -26.92 -15.58
N LYS A 157 16.20 -25.83 -16.16
CA LYS A 157 16.61 -24.45 -15.88
C LYS A 157 15.37 -23.55 -15.78
N PRO A 158 15.46 -22.42 -15.06
CA PRO A 158 14.38 -21.45 -15.07
C PRO A 158 14.14 -20.89 -16.48
N TYR A 159 12.93 -21.04 -16.98
CA TYR A 159 12.55 -20.59 -18.31
C TYR A 159 11.49 -19.48 -18.33
N PHE A 160 10.70 -19.34 -17.26
CA PHE A 160 9.68 -18.32 -17.16
C PHE A 160 9.71 -17.68 -15.76
N GLY A 161 9.59 -16.36 -15.68
CA GLY A 161 9.62 -15.65 -14.41
C GLY A 161 9.25 -14.18 -14.55
N PRO A 162 9.37 -13.36 -13.49
CA PRO A 162 8.91 -11.97 -13.47
C PRO A 162 9.44 -11.11 -14.61
N GLY A 163 10.69 -11.33 -15.03
CA GLY A 163 11.28 -10.62 -16.17
C GLY A 163 10.59 -10.94 -17.50
N MET A 164 10.21 -12.21 -17.72
CA MET A 164 9.46 -12.63 -18.89
C MET A 164 8.04 -12.05 -18.89
N VAL A 165 7.35 -12.12 -17.73
CA VAL A 165 6.02 -11.51 -17.58
C VAL A 165 6.04 -10.01 -17.91
N THR A 166 7.06 -9.31 -17.43
CA THR A 166 7.21 -7.87 -17.71
C THR A 166 7.48 -7.62 -19.19
N LEU A 167 8.34 -8.42 -19.81
CA LEU A 167 8.65 -8.33 -21.23
C LEU A 167 7.41 -8.57 -22.10
N LEU A 168 6.66 -9.65 -21.86
CA LEU A 168 5.43 -9.97 -22.61
C LEU A 168 4.36 -8.87 -22.46
N LYS A 169 4.18 -8.32 -21.26
CA LYS A 169 3.26 -7.19 -21.04
C LYS A 169 3.66 -5.95 -21.85
N GLN A 170 4.96 -5.68 -21.98
CA GLN A 170 5.42 -4.55 -22.80
C GLN A 170 5.31 -4.84 -24.29
N ILE A 171 5.61 -6.07 -24.75
CA ILE A 171 5.40 -6.46 -26.15
C ILE A 171 3.92 -6.31 -26.53
N ARG A 172 2.99 -6.77 -25.68
CA ARG A 172 1.54 -6.61 -25.89
C ARG A 172 1.12 -5.13 -25.99
N SER A 173 1.73 -4.26 -25.21
CA SER A 173 1.41 -2.82 -25.20
C SER A 173 2.00 -2.04 -26.36
N LEU A 174 3.20 -2.42 -26.82
CA LEU A 174 4.00 -1.66 -27.79
C LEU A 174 4.00 -2.29 -29.19
N GLY A 175 3.61 -3.57 -29.32
CA GLY A 175 3.67 -4.29 -30.58
C GLY A 175 5.09 -4.54 -31.11
N SER A 176 6.13 -4.37 -30.27
CA SER A 176 7.53 -4.43 -30.68
C SER A 176 8.41 -5.02 -29.57
N VAL A 177 9.15 -6.09 -29.88
CA VAL A 177 10.13 -6.68 -28.95
C VAL A 177 11.29 -5.72 -28.69
N ARG A 178 11.68 -4.92 -29.68
CA ARG A 178 12.76 -3.93 -29.54
C ARG A 178 12.39 -2.87 -28.52
N GLU A 179 11.25 -2.20 -28.71
CA GLU A 179 10.77 -1.17 -27.79
C GLU A 179 10.47 -1.72 -26.39
N ALA A 180 9.91 -2.93 -26.33
CA ALA A 180 9.65 -3.62 -25.06
C ALA A 180 10.95 -3.92 -24.31
N SER A 181 12.01 -4.34 -25.00
CA SER A 181 13.29 -4.63 -24.40
C SER A 181 13.97 -3.36 -23.88
N GLU A 182 13.94 -2.27 -24.64
CA GLU A 182 14.44 -0.96 -24.21
C GLU A 182 13.72 -0.48 -22.94
N LYS A 183 12.38 -0.54 -22.93
CA LYS A 183 11.56 -0.09 -21.80
C LYS A 183 11.73 -0.94 -20.54
N THR A 184 12.09 -2.21 -20.69
CA THR A 184 12.33 -3.13 -19.56
C THR A 184 13.79 -3.16 -19.11
N GLY A 185 14.69 -2.48 -19.80
CA GLY A 185 16.13 -2.52 -19.52
C GLY A 185 16.79 -3.86 -19.85
N ILE A 186 16.17 -4.68 -20.70
CA ILE A 186 16.67 -5.97 -21.16
C ILE A 186 17.27 -5.76 -22.55
N SER A 187 18.48 -6.27 -22.83
CA SER A 187 19.01 -6.19 -24.19
C SER A 187 18.15 -6.98 -25.18
N TYR A 188 18.03 -6.50 -26.41
CA TYR A 188 17.24 -7.15 -27.45
C TYR A 188 17.59 -8.64 -27.66
N SER A 189 18.89 -8.95 -27.68
CA SER A 189 19.36 -10.33 -27.77
C SER A 189 18.89 -11.19 -26.60
N LYS A 190 19.00 -10.65 -25.37
CA LYS A 190 18.53 -11.36 -24.16
C LYS A 190 17.02 -11.55 -24.16
N ALA A 191 16.25 -10.55 -24.62
CA ALA A 191 14.79 -10.67 -24.73
C ALA A 191 14.41 -11.83 -25.65
N TRP A 192 15.06 -11.95 -26.81
CA TRP A 192 14.82 -13.07 -27.73
C TRP A 192 15.27 -14.43 -27.18
N THR A 193 16.38 -14.47 -26.45
CA THR A 193 16.82 -15.69 -25.78
C THR A 193 15.78 -16.14 -24.75
N MET A 194 15.24 -15.21 -23.97
CA MET A 194 14.21 -15.53 -22.96
C MET A 194 12.94 -16.07 -23.61
N ILE A 195 12.47 -15.42 -24.69
CA ILE A 195 11.27 -15.85 -25.43
C ILE A 195 11.49 -17.24 -26.00
N ARG A 196 12.58 -17.49 -26.73
CA ARG A 196 12.89 -18.77 -27.32
C ARG A 196 12.98 -19.90 -26.30
N THR A 197 13.71 -19.65 -25.19
CA THR A 197 13.81 -20.66 -24.12
C THR A 197 12.44 -21.02 -23.55
N ALA A 198 11.58 -20.02 -23.34
CA ALA A 198 10.24 -20.29 -22.83
C ALA A 198 9.36 -21.03 -23.85
N GLU A 199 9.46 -20.71 -25.14
CA GLU A 199 8.75 -21.40 -26.23
C GLU A 199 9.23 -22.86 -26.38
N GLU A 200 10.55 -23.10 -26.29
CA GLU A 200 11.14 -24.44 -26.32
C GLU A 200 10.65 -25.30 -25.14
N GLU A 201 10.61 -24.75 -23.94
CA GLU A 201 10.21 -25.49 -22.74
C GLU A 201 8.70 -25.71 -22.62
N THR A 202 7.90 -24.81 -23.20
CA THR A 202 6.42 -24.91 -23.19
C THR A 202 5.87 -25.62 -24.40
N GLY A 203 6.64 -25.74 -25.49
CA GLY A 203 6.19 -26.26 -26.78
C GLY A 203 5.16 -25.34 -27.47
N ALA A 204 5.02 -24.09 -27.03
CA ALA A 204 4.05 -23.14 -27.56
C ALA A 204 4.72 -21.84 -27.98
N GLU A 205 4.28 -21.26 -29.10
CA GLU A 205 4.70 -19.94 -29.54
C GLU A 205 4.07 -18.89 -28.61
N LEU A 206 4.92 -18.10 -27.93
CA LEU A 206 4.47 -17.06 -27.00
C LEU A 206 4.40 -15.69 -27.67
N VAL A 207 5.22 -15.45 -28.72
CA VAL A 207 5.30 -14.19 -29.45
C VAL A 207 5.27 -14.45 -30.95
N GLY A 208 4.13 -14.17 -31.57
CA GLY A 208 3.96 -14.21 -33.03
C GLY A 208 4.74 -13.07 -33.69
N ARG A 209 5.32 -13.35 -34.88
CA ARG A 209 6.08 -12.38 -35.69
C ARG A 209 5.32 -12.10 -36.97
N GLN A 210 5.02 -10.86 -37.23
CA GLN A 210 4.65 -10.43 -38.58
C GLN A 210 5.91 -9.86 -39.25
N GLN A 211 6.25 -10.44 -40.40
CA GLN A 211 7.33 -9.93 -41.26
C GLN A 211 6.99 -8.49 -41.67
N GLY A 212 7.66 -7.53 -41.12
CA GLY A 212 7.41 -6.11 -41.40
C GLY A 212 8.35 -5.58 -42.46
N GLY A 213 7.81 -4.67 -43.26
CA GLY A 213 8.59 -3.86 -44.21
C GLY A 213 9.44 -2.79 -43.50
N LYS A 214 9.69 -1.68 -44.18
CA LYS A 214 10.61 -0.58 -43.89
C LYS A 214 10.66 0.03 -42.48
N TYR A 215 9.70 -0.37 -41.56
CA TYR A 215 9.58 0.18 -40.19
C TYR A 215 9.73 -0.84 -39.05
N GLY A 216 10.26 -2.05 -39.32
CA GLY A 216 10.43 -3.09 -38.30
C GLY A 216 9.21 -4.05 -38.22
N GLY A 217 9.45 -5.33 -37.85
CA GLY A 217 8.39 -6.32 -37.72
C GLY A 217 7.52 -6.05 -36.49
N MET A 218 6.20 -6.12 -36.65
CA MET A 218 5.26 -6.16 -35.53
C MET A 218 5.38 -7.49 -34.78
N ALA A 219 5.32 -7.43 -33.48
CA ALA A 219 5.31 -8.59 -32.61
C ALA A 219 4.02 -8.58 -31.76
N GLU A 220 3.34 -9.71 -31.73
CA GLU A 220 2.11 -9.87 -30.97
C GLU A 220 2.25 -11.02 -29.98
N VAL A 221 1.78 -10.83 -28.74
CA VAL A 221 1.74 -11.90 -27.74
C VAL A 221 0.59 -12.84 -28.10
N THR A 222 0.88 -14.11 -28.29
CA THR A 222 -0.11 -15.13 -28.64
C THR A 222 -1.06 -15.42 -27.47
N LYS A 223 -2.11 -16.22 -27.72
CA LYS A 223 -3.01 -16.67 -26.65
C LYS A 223 -2.23 -17.43 -25.56
N ALA A 224 -1.32 -18.33 -25.95
CA ALA A 224 -0.45 -19.06 -25.02
C ALA A 224 0.46 -18.15 -24.21
N GLY A 225 0.93 -17.04 -24.79
CA GLY A 225 1.73 -16.04 -24.07
C GLY A 225 0.92 -15.13 -23.12
N MET A 226 -0.42 -15.20 -23.17
CA MET A 226 -1.33 -14.45 -22.31
C MET A 226 -1.84 -15.27 -21.11
N GLU A 227 -1.89 -16.58 -21.21
CA GLU A 227 -2.23 -17.53 -20.15
C GLU A 227 -1.05 -17.73 -19.18
#